data_e5bce13bf8e4c0cca7091ec6efc705af
#
_entry.id   e5bce13bf8e4c0cca7091ec6efc705af
#
_cell.length_a   1.000
_cell.length_b   1.000
_cell.length_c   1.000
_cell.angle_alpha   90.00
_cell.angle_beta   90.00
_cell.angle_gamma   90.00
#
_symmetry.space_group_name_H-M   'P 1'
#
loop_
_entity.id
_entity.type
_entity.pdbx_description
1 polymer ?
#
loop_
_entity_poly.entity_id
_entity_poly.type
_entity_poly.pdbx_seq_one_letter_code
_entity_poly.pdbx_strand_id
1 'polypeptide(L)'
;MYARVTVVQGSPDKIDQAIESFSNGVMPAAQSVAGYKAAFLLADRQTGKGIGITLWDSEDARRRGAEAVAEARAAAIKALGAGSIPAVEEFEVVASDL
;
A
#
# COMPACT_ATOMS: atom_id res chain seq x y z
N MET A 1 1.03 8.74 -14.71
CA MET A 1 0.70 7.79 -13.65
C MET A 1 1.37 8.23 -12.36
N TYR A 2 0.70 8.05 -11.24
CA TYR A 2 1.13 8.56 -9.94
C TYR A 2 1.12 7.45 -8.91
N ALA A 3 2.10 7.45 -8.00
CA ALA A 3 2.28 6.41 -7.01
C ALA A 3 2.18 6.97 -5.58
N ARG A 4 1.61 6.17 -4.69
CA ARG A 4 1.72 6.37 -3.25
C ARG A 4 2.45 5.18 -2.66
N VAL A 5 3.51 5.46 -1.92
CA VAL A 5 4.40 4.44 -1.35
C VAL A 5 4.35 4.55 0.17
N THR A 6 4.03 3.45 0.85
CA THR A 6 4.00 3.40 2.31
C THR A 6 5.03 2.38 2.77
N VAL A 7 6.01 2.83 3.55
CA VAL A 7 7.08 1.98 4.07
C VAL A 7 6.82 1.71 5.55
N VAL A 8 6.80 0.44 5.93
CA VAL A 8 6.46 -0.01 7.27
C VAL A 8 7.53 -0.98 7.78
N GLN A 9 8.01 -0.76 8.99
CA GLN A 9 8.83 -1.76 9.69
C GLN A 9 7.93 -2.59 10.58
N GLY A 10 7.66 -3.82 10.17
CA GLY A 10 6.85 -4.77 10.91
C GLY A 10 7.66 -5.93 11.44
N SER A 11 7.00 -7.05 11.69
CA SER A 11 7.59 -8.28 12.22
C SER A 11 7.61 -9.38 11.16
N PRO A 12 8.73 -10.11 11.01
CA PRO A 12 8.86 -11.17 9.99
C PRO A 12 7.77 -12.26 10.10
N ASP A 13 7.35 -12.58 11.31
CA ASP A 13 6.34 -13.62 11.58
C ASP A 13 4.91 -13.18 11.28
N LYS A 14 4.70 -11.92 10.90
CA LYS A 14 3.36 -11.37 10.64
C LYS A 14 3.12 -11.03 9.17
N ILE A 15 4.06 -11.36 8.30
CA ILE A 15 3.94 -11.01 6.87
C ILE A 15 2.73 -11.68 6.22
N ASP A 16 2.45 -12.96 6.52
CA ASP A 16 1.31 -13.64 5.92
C ASP A 16 -0.02 -13.03 6.34
N GLN A 17 -0.13 -12.55 7.58
CA GLN A 17 -1.31 -11.81 8.05
C GLN A 17 -1.45 -10.48 7.31
N ALA A 18 -0.34 -9.79 7.06
CA ALA A 18 -0.34 -8.53 6.32
C ALA A 18 -0.74 -8.75 4.86
N ILE A 19 -0.27 -9.82 4.22
CA ILE A 19 -0.66 -10.18 2.86
C ILE A 19 -2.18 -10.37 2.78
N GLU A 20 -2.76 -11.11 3.72
CA GLU A 20 -4.20 -11.36 3.76
C GLU A 20 -4.97 -10.05 3.95
N SER A 21 -4.56 -9.21 4.88
CA SER A 21 -5.20 -7.93 5.15
C SER A 21 -5.11 -6.98 3.95
N PHE A 22 -3.96 -6.94 3.29
CA PHE A 22 -3.77 -6.12 2.09
C PHE A 22 -4.64 -6.62 0.93
N SER A 23 -4.62 -7.92 0.68
CA SER A 23 -5.37 -8.52 -0.44
C SER A 23 -6.87 -8.41 -0.26
N ASN A 24 -7.37 -8.55 0.96
CA ASN A 24 -8.80 -8.54 1.25
C ASN A 24 -9.34 -7.14 1.63
N GLY A 25 -8.47 -6.20 1.94
CA GLY A 25 -8.87 -4.85 2.35
C GLY A 25 -8.39 -3.76 1.40
N VAL A 26 -7.08 -3.57 1.28
CA VAL A 26 -6.51 -2.48 0.48
C VAL A 26 -6.82 -2.65 -1.01
N MET A 27 -6.59 -3.84 -1.56
CA MET A 27 -6.82 -4.06 -2.99
C MET A 27 -8.25 -3.79 -3.42
N PRO A 28 -9.29 -4.37 -2.77
CA PRO A 28 -10.67 -4.08 -3.16
C PRO A 28 -11.04 -2.60 -3.01
N ALA A 29 -10.59 -1.96 -1.93
CA ALA A 29 -10.87 -0.54 -1.69
C ALA A 29 -10.26 0.34 -2.78
N ALA A 30 -9.01 0.07 -3.17
CA ALA A 30 -8.33 0.78 -4.24
C ALA A 30 -9.01 0.56 -5.59
N GLN A 31 -9.39 -0.68 -5.88
CA GLN A 31 -10.04 -1.05 -7.14
C GLN A 31 -11.39 -0.34 -7.34
N SER A 32 -12.04 0.07 -6.26
CA SER A 32 -13.33 0.78 -6.33
C SER A 32 -13.20 2.23 -6.78
N VAL A 33 -11.99 2.77 -6.84
CA VAL A 33 -11.76 4.18 -7.17
C VAL A 33 -11.43 4.34 -8.65
N ALA A 34 -12.12 5.26 -9.31
CA ALA A 34 -11.82 5.59 -10.71
C ALA A 34 -10.38 6.09 -10.82
N GLY A 35 -9.63 5.56 -11.79
CA GLY A 35 -8.23 5.89 -12.00
C GLY A 35 -7.25 4.93 -11.34
N TYR A 36 -7.73 3.89 -10.65
CA TYR A 36 -6.88 2.83 -10.14
C TYR A 36 -6.13 2.12 -11.26
N LYS A 37 -4.84 1.87 -11.07
CA LYS A 37 -4.01 1.14 -12.04
C LYS A 37 -3.46 -0.16 -11.47
N ALA A 38 -2.88 -0.14 -10.27
CA ALA A 38 -2.27 -1.32 -9.67
C ALA A 38 -2.05 -1.13 -8.18
N ALA A 39 -1.90 -2.23 -7.46
CA ALA A 39 -1.48 -2.23 -6.06
C ALA A 39 -0.50 -3.38 -5.83
N PHE A 40 0.52 -3.12 -5.02
CA PHE A 40 1.55 -4.10 -4.69
C PHE A 40 1.85 -4.06 -3.21
N LEU A 41 2.12 -5.21 -2.64
CA LEU A 41 2.74 -5.32 -1.34
C LEU A 41 4.06 -6.05 -1.51
N LEU A 42 5.16 -5.37 -1.19
CA LEU A 42 6.49 -5.94 -1.18
C LEU A 42 6.87 -6.22 0.28
N ALA A 43 7.54 -7.31 0.51
CA ALA A 43 7.95 -7.66 1.88
C ALA A 43 9.31 -8.34 1.91
N ASP A 44 10.08 -8.04 2.95
CA ASP A 44 11.30 -8.77 3.28
C ASP A 44 10.96 -9.72 4.42
N ARG A 45 10.97 -11.04 4.14
CA ARG A 45 10.60 -12.03 5.13
C ARG A 45 11.64 -12.22 6.24
N GLN A 46 12.84 -11.70 6.07
CA GLN A 46 13.88 -11.76 7.09
C GLN A 46 13.77 -10.61 8.08
N THR A 47 13.49 -9.41 7.60
CA THR A 47 13.49 -8.20 8.43
C THR A 47 12.10 -7.78 8.90
N GLY A 48 11.05 -8.22 8.20
CA GLY A 48 9.67 -7.80 8.48
C GLY A 48 9.30 -6.47 7.83
N LYS A 49 10.20 -5.88 7.00
CA LYS A 49 9.91 -4.64 6.30
C LYS A 49 8.87 -4.88 5.21
N GLY A 50 7.86 -4.01 5.15
CA GLY A 50 6.83 -4.04 4.11
C GLY A 50 6.75 -2.71 3.38
N ILE A 51 6.45 -2.77 2.09
CA ILE A 51 6.25 -1.59 1.25
C ILE A 51 4.95 -1.79 0.48
N GLY A 52 3.97 -0.94 0.75
CA GLY A 52 2.71 -0.90 -0.01
C GLY A 52 2.81 0.15 -1.10
N ILE A 53 2.42 -0.21 -2.31
CA ILE A 53 2.43 0.72 -3.46
C ILE A 53 1.07 0.67 -4.11
N THR A 54 0.48 1.86 -4.36
CA THR A 54 -0.70 1.99 -5.19
C THR A 54 -0.40 2.93 -6.36
N LEU A 55 -0.86 2.58 -7.55
CA LEU A 55 -0.65 3.35 -8.76
C LEU A 55 -1.98 3.87 -9.29
N TRP A 56 -1.98 5.12 -9.76
CA TRP A 56 -3.16 5.87 -10.16
C TRP A 56 -2.89 6.63 -11.46
N ASP A 57 -3.93 6.86 -12.27
CA ASP A 57 -3.78 7.55 -13.54
C ASP A 57 -3.62 9.08 -13.42
N SER A 58 -3.97 9.66 -12.25
CA SER A 58 -3.87 11.10 -12.01
C SER A 58 -3.58 11.38 -10.54
N GLU A 59 -3.10 12.59 -10.25
CA GLU A 59 -2.92 13.05 -8.86
C GLU A 59 -4.23 13.04 -8.10
N ASP A 60 -5.31 13.44 -8.76
CA ASP A 60 -6.62 13.49 -8.15
C ASP A 60 -7.11 12.10 -7.76
N ALA A 61 -6.92 11.11 -8.64
CA ALA A 61 -7.24 9.71 -8.33
C ALA A 61 -6.40 9.18 -7.17
N ARG A 62 -5.10 9.54 -7.13
CA ARG A 62 -4.21 9.15 -6.01
C ARG A 62 -4.74 9.70 -4.68
N ARG A 63 -5.16 10.96 -4.66
CA ARG A 63 -5.71 11.59 -3.45
C ARG A 63 -7.00 10.92 -3.00
N ARG A 64 -7.93 10.69 -3.93
CA ARG A 64 -9.19 9.98 -3.63
C ARG A 64 -8.92 8.55 -3.17
N GLY A 65 -7.96 7.89 -3.81
CA GLY A 65 -7.55 6.54 -3.45
C GLY A 65 -6.97 6.46 -2.05
N ALA A 66 -6.15 7.43 -1.66
CA ALA A 66 -5.58 7.49 -0.32
C ALA A 66 -6.67 7.55 0.75
N GLU A 67 -7.74 8.30 0.51
CA GLU A 67 -8.89 8.38 1.42
C GLU A 67 -9.68 7.07 1.44
N ALA A 68 -9.94 6.50 0.27
CA ALA A 68 -10.74 5.28 0.15
C ALA A 68 -10.08 4.07 0.83
N VAL A 69 -8.73 3.99 0.84
CA VAL A 69 -8.01 2.87 1.43
C VAL A 69 -7.54 3.13 2.86
N ALA A 70 -7.83 4.29 3.43
CA ALA A 70 -7.23 4.70 4.72
C ALA A 70 -7.47 3.68 5.83
N GLU A 71 -8.70 3.20 6.02
CA GLU A 71 -9.01 2.23 7.07
C GLU A 71 -8.37 0.87 6.78
N ALA A 72 -8.44 0.40 5.53
CA ALA A 72 -7.86 -0.88 5.13
C ALA A 72 -6.33 -0.85 5.26
N ARG A 73 -5.72 0.28 4.91
CA ARG A 73 -4.27 0.47 5.06
C ARG A 73 -3.86 0.43 6.52
N ALA A 74 -4.61 1.10 7.40
CA ALA A 74 -4.34 1.08 8.84
C ALA A 74 -4.43 -0.34 9.39
N ALA A 75 -5.42 -1.12 8.95
CA ALA A 75 -5.57 -2.52 9.36
C ALA A 75 -4.39 -3.37 8.88
N ALA A 76 -3.93 -3.18 7.64
CA ALA A 76 -2.80 -3.92 7.08
C ALA A 76 -1.48 -3.59 7.82
N ILE A 77 -1.26 -2.31 8.15
CA ILE A 77 -0.10 -1.88 8.93
C ILE A 77 -0.11 -2.52 10.32
N LYS A 78 -1.27 -2.54 10.97
CA LYS A 78 -1.43 -3.18 12.27
C LYS A 78 -1.20 -4.70 12.17
N ALA A 79 -1.71 -5.35 11.14
CA ALA A 79 -1.53 -6.77 10.91
C ALA A 79 -0.05 -7.14 10.74
N LEU A 80 0.76 -6.26 10.15
CA LEU A 80 2.19 -6.45 10.00
C LEU A 80 2.97 -6.28 11.31
N GLY A 81 2.30 -5.79 12.36
CA GLY A 81 2.93 -5.59 13.67
C GLY A 81 3.86 -4.39 13.71
N ALA A 82 3.50 -3.32 12.99
CA ALA A 82 4.33 -2.11 12.93
C ALA A 82 4.50 -1.50 14.31
N GLY A 83 5.75 -1.26 14.71
CA GLY A 83 6.11 -0.62 15.97
C GLY A 83 6.46 0.85 15.84
N SER A 84 6.39 1.42 14.64
CA SER A 84 6.73 2.81 14.36
C SER A 84 5.73 3.41 13.39
N ILE A 85 5.78 4.75 13.25
CA ILE A 85 4.94 5.47 12.32
C ILE A 85 5.39 5.14 10.89
N PRO A 86 4.47 4.72 10.00
CA PRO A 86 4.83 4.45 8.60
C PRO A 86 5.33 5.71 7.89
N ALA A 87 6.31 5.54 7.02
CA ALA A 87 6.75 6.60 6.12
C ALA A 87 5.92 6.55 4.84
N VAL A 88 5.31 7.67 4.47
CA VAL A 88 4.49 7.79 3.27
C VAL A 88 5.15 8.77 2.31
N GLU A 89 5.32 8.34 1.07
CA GLU A 89 5.89 9.17 0.01
C GLU A 89 5.03 9.08 -1.24
N GLU A 90 4.99 10.17 -1.99
CA GLU A 90 4.21 10.26 -3.22
C GLU A 90 5.10 10.67 -4.37
N PHE A 91 4.93 9.99 -5.51
CA PHE A 91 5.78 10.17 -6.68
C PHE A 91 4.96 10.22 -7.96
N GLU A 92 5.49 10.88 -8.97
CA GLU A 92 5.05 10.66 -10.35
C GLU A 92 5.82 9.46 -10.91
N VAL A 93 5.13 8.57 -11.63
CA VAL A 93 5.79 7.48 -12.35
C VAL A 93 6.31 8.06 -13.66
N VAL A 94 7.63 8.17 -13.77
CA VAL A 94 8.26 8.83 -14.93
C VAL A 94 8.73 7.85 -16.00
N ALA A 95 8.73 6.56 -15.70
CA ALA A 95 9.00 5.50 -16.67
C ALA A 95 8.36 4.20 -16.18
N SER A 96 7.76 3.44 -17.09
CA SER A 96 7.11 2.17 -16.80
C SER A 96 6.88 1.41 -18.10
N ASP A 97 6.85 0.09 -18.01
CA ASP A 97 6.47 -0.78 -19.13
C ASP A 97 5.11 -1.45 -18.91
N LEU A 98 4.36 -0.93 -17.97
CA LEU A 98 3.00 -1.42 -17.73
C LEU A 98 2.05 -1.01 -18.85
#